data_582b421522032356701a10ec202f9068
#
_entry.id   582b421522032356701a10ec202f9068
#
_cell.length_a   1.000
_cell.length_b   1.000
_cell.length_c   1.000
_cell.angle_alpha   90.00
_cell.angle_beta   90.00
_cell.angle_gamma   90.00
#
_symmetry.space_group_name_H-M   'P 1'
#
loop_
_entity.id
_entity.type
_entity.pdbx_description
1 polymer ?
#
loop_
_entity_poly.entity_id
_entity_poly.type
_entity_poly.pdbx_seq_one_letter_code
_entity_poly.pdbx_strand_id
1 'polypeptide(L)'
;MTRRSLIAAALGLPALNALAQFRVEVTGVGLNQLPIAVAPFRGQAQTPVALAAVLMADLERSGRFKSIDAAASALDETSRIDFAQWRSRGADALVTGSVTRLADGRYDVRFRLWDSVAGQDQGGQAYVVPASDLRLAAHKAADYIYEKLTGERGVFSTRIAYVGQTGRQFNLWVADADGENAQSALASPEPIISPAWAPDGRSLAYVSFESRKPVVYVHELSSGRRRLLANFRGSNSAPAWAPDGRTLALTLTRDGNSQIYLIDARGGEPRRLTQSSAIDTEACFSPDGRQIYFVSDRGGTPQIYRMPVSGGAAERVTFAGDYNISPALSPDGRSMAFITRTGGAFRLQLMDLGSGAVTALSDGGQDESPSFAPNGRLIVYASRQGGRDALMTTTLDGKIKARLAGKGGEIREPDWGPFLTSA
;
A
#
# COMPACT_ATOMS: atom_id res chain seq x y z
N MET A 1 35.04 -29.09 -56.15
CA MET A 1 35.20 -28.64 -54.75
C MET A 1 33.85 -28.17 -54.26
N THR A 2 33.14 -29.03 -53.56
CA THR A 2 31.74 -28.86 -53.12
C THR A 2 31.71 -28.31 -51.69
N ARG A 3 31.09 -27.15 -51.47
CA ARG A 3 30.82 -26.58 -50.13
C ARG A 3 29.55 -27.22 -49.59
N ARG A 4 29.66 -27.95 -48.48
CA ARG A 4 28.55 -28.48 -47.70
C ARG A 4 28.06 -27.37 -46.73
N SER A 5 26.81 -26.99 -46.85
CA SER A 5 26.08 -26.10 -45.93
C SER A 5 25.57 -26.94 -44.75
N LEU A 6 26.01 -26.64 -43.55
CA LEU A 6 25.44 -27.15 -42.29
C LEU A 6 24.27 -26.24 -41.86
N ILE A 7 23.07 -26.80 -41.88
CA ILE A 7 21.88 -26.19 -41.27
C ILE A 7 21.86 -26.56 -39.81
N ALA A 8 22.07 -25.58 -38.93
CA ALA A 8 21.88 -25.75 -37.52
C ALA A 8 20.40 -25.53 -37.16
N ALA A 9 19.71 -26.59 -36.73
CA ALA A 9 18.36 -26.50 -36.18
C ALA A 9 18.44 -25.96 -34.77
N ALA A 10 17.95 -24.74 -34.59
CA ALA A 10 17.77 -24.17 -33.24
C ALA A 10 16.49 -24.77 -32.62
N LEU A 11 16.67 -25.68 -31.66
CA LEU A 11 15.61 -26.14 -30.77
C LEU A 11 15.21 -25.00 -29.85
N GLY A 12 14.04 -24.41 -30.08
CA GLY A 12 13.42 -23.46 -29.17
C GLY A 12 13.01 -24.13 -27.87
N LEU A 13 13.72 -23.85 -26.81
CA LEU A 13 13.27 -24.16 -25.45
C LEU A 13 12.07 -23.27 -25.11
N PRO A 14 10.97 -23.81 -24.53
CA PRO A 14 9.87 -22.97 -24.06
C PRO A 14 10.39 -22.07 -22.94
N ALA A 15 10.16 -20.77 -23.08
CA ALA A 15 10.39 -19.81 -22.01
C ALA A 15 9.49 -20.18 -20.84
N LEU A 16 10.08 -20.74 -19.79
CA LEU A 16 9.45 -20.83 -18.48
C LEU A 16 9.16 -19.40 -18.03
N ASN A 17 7.88 -19.05 -17.94
CA ASN A 17 7.45 -17.82 -17.29
C ASN A 17 8.01 -17.88 -15.84
N ALA A 18 9.08 -17.14 -15.59
CA ALA A 18 9.54 -16.88 -14.24
C ALA A 18 8.42 -16.11 -13.55
N LEU A 19 7.63 -16.80 -12.74
CA LEU A 19 6.75 -16.18 -11.76
C LEU A 19 7.62 -15.21 -10.97
N ALA A 20 7.26 -13.94 -10.96
CA ALA A 20 7.94 -12.92 -10.18
C ALA A 20 7.96 -13.42 -8.73
N GLN A 21 9.13 -13.87 -8.29
CA GLN A 21 9.30 -14.44 -6.96
C GLN A 21 9.18 -13.30 -5.98
N PHE A 22 8.15 -13.32 -5.16
CA PHE A 22 7.90 -12.38 -4.08
C PHE A 22 9.14 -12.39 -3.15
N ARG A 23 9.87 -11.28 -3.09
CA ARG A 23 11.08 -11.19 -2.27
C ARG A 23 10.79 -10.33 -1.05
N VAL A 24 10.57 -10.99 0.09
CA VAL A 24 10.57 -10.36 1.41
C VAL A 24 12.01 -10.31 1.92
N GLU A 25 12.55 -9.11 2.08
CA GLU A 25 13.87 -8.93 2.72
C GLU A 25 13.67 -8.70 4.21
N VAL A 26 14.08 -9.67 5.02
CA VAL A 26 14.10 -9.56 6.47
C VAL A 26 15.49 -9.10 6.90
N THR A 27 15.64 -7.82 7.24
CA THR A 27 16.87 -7.28 7.80
C THR A 27 16.72 -7.16 9.31
N GLY A 28 17.19 -8.15 10.03
CA GLY A 28 17.18 -8.19 11.49
C GLY A 28 16.18 -9.20 12.07
N VAL A 29 16.64 -9.94 13.07
CA VAL A 29 15.82 -10.93 13.79
C VAL A 29 14.84 -10.19 14.68
N GLY A 30 13.58 -10.10 14.28
CA GLY A 30 12.49 -9.66 15.15
C GLY A 30 12.29 -10.65 16.28
N LEU A 31 12.47 -10.21 17.52
CA LEU A 31 12.51 -11.06 18.71
C LEU A 31 11.17 -11.74 19.06
N ASN A 32 10.07 -11.50 18.36
CA ASN A 32 8.74 -12.05 18.69
C ASN A 32 7.88 -12.36 17.45
N GLN A 33 8.44 -13.00 16.42
CA GLN A 33 7.62 -13.52 15.34
C GLN A 33 6.94 -14.81 15.76
N LEU A 34 5.63 -14.93 15.54
CA LEU A 34 4.85 -16.14 15.81
C LEU A 34 5.11 -17.18 14.70
N PRO A 35 5.64 -18.36 15.03
CA PRO A 35 5.88 -19.41 14.05
C PRO A 35 4.55 -20.00 13.57
N ILE A 36 4.26 -19.90 12.27
CA ILE A 36 3.03 -20.39 11.67
C ILE A 36 3.31 -21.29 10.47
N ALA A 37 2.59 -22.39 10.38
CA ALA A 37 2.59 -23.27 9.23
C ALA A 37 1.29 -23.07 8.42
N VAL A 38 1.40 -22.94 7.10
CA VAL A 38 0.26 -22.90 6.19
C VAL A 38 0.37 -24.10 5.24
N ALA A 39 -0.49 -25.10 5.44
CA ALA A 39 -0.53 -26.26 4.56
C ALA A 39 -1.06 -25.86 3.17
N PRO A 40 -0.56 -26.48 2.09
CA PRO A 40 -1.14 -26.31 0.77
C PRO A 40 -2.64 -26.65 0.82
N PHE A 41 -3.50 -25.76 0.32
CA PHE A 41 -4.93 -26.00 0.30
C PHE A 41 -5.24 -27.17 -0.63
N ARG A 42 -6.02 -28.14 -0.14
CA ARG A 42 -6.46 -29.26 -0.96
C ARG A 42 -7.22 -28.73 -2.18
N GLY A 43 -6.85 -29.19 -3.37
CA GLY A 43 -7.44 -28.75 -4.65
C GLY A 43 -6.83 -27.47 -5.25
N GLN A 44 -5.95 -26.75 -4.56
CA GLN A 44 -5.37 -25.50 -5.09
C GLN A 44 -4.51 -25.70 -6.36
N ALA A 45 -3.96 -26.89 -6.60
CA ALA A 45 -3.23 -27.19 -7.83
C ALA A 45 -4.09 -27.07 -9.11
N GLN A 46 -5.42 -27.10 -8.97
CA GLN A 46 -6.39 -26.96 -10.06
C GLN A 46 -6.91 -25.51 -10.19
N THR A 47 -6.36 -24.57 -9.44
CA THR A 47 -6.75 -23.16 -9.47
C THR A 47 -5.64 -22.30 -10.08
N PRO A 48 -5.97 -21.13 -10.65
CA PRO A 48 -4.96 -20.21 -11.19
C PRO A 48 -4.15 -19.49 -10.11
N VAL A 49 -4.46 -19.70 -8.81
CA VAL A 49 -3.86 -19.00 -7.67
C VAL A 49 -3.40 -20.01 -6.63
N ALA A 50 -2.17 -19.93 -6.20
CA ALA A 50 -1.64 -20.68 -5.05
C ALA A 50 -2.05 -20.00 -3.74
N LEU A 51 -3.28 -20.27 -3.26
CA LEU A 51 -3.88 -19.56 -2.11
C LEU A 51 -3.01 -19.58 -0.86
N ALA A 52 -2.45 -20.75 -0.51
CA ALA A 52 -1.58 -20.89 0.66
C ALA A 52 -0.31 -20.01 0.56
N ALA A 53 0.25 -19.86 -0.65
CA ALA A 53 1.42 -19.01 -0.87
C ALA A 53 1.08 -17.52 -0.73
N VAL A 54 -0.07 -17.07 -1.26
CA VAL A 54 -0.54 -15.67 -1.09
C VAL A 54 -0.77 -15.37 0.38
N LEU A 55 -1.48 -16.25 1.09
CA LEU A 55 -1.77 -16.11 2.51
C LEU A 55 -0.47 -16.03 3.33
N MET A 56 0.49 -16.94 3.08
CA MET A 56 1.75 -16.93 3.82
C MET A 56 2.57 -15.67 3.55
N ALA A 57 2.67 -15.23 2.29
CA ALA A 57 3.38 -14.01 1.92
C ALA A 57 2.81 -12.75 2.62
N ASP A 58 1.48 -12.68 2.78
CA ASP A 58 0.82 -11.60 3.53
C ASP A 58 1.23 -11.62 5.00
N LEU A 59 1.17 -12.79 5.64
CA LEU A 59 1.54 -12.93 7.06
C LEU A 59 3.01 -12.59 7.30
N GLU A 60 3.93 -13.06 6.46
CA GLU A 60 5.37 -12.75 6.55
C GLU A 60 5.64 -11.26 6.36
N ARG A 61 4.99 -10.62 5.36
CA ARG A 61 5.14 -9.20 5.08
C ARG A 61 4.72 -8.32 6.25
N SER A 62 3.78 -8.78 7.09
CA SER A 62 3.39 -8.07 8.30
C SER A 62 4.50 -7.95 9.34
N GLY A 63 5.54 -8.79 9.24
CA GLY A 63 6.63 -8.88 10.21
C GLY A 63 6.27 -9.58 11.51
N ARG A 64 5.03 -10.01 11.67
CA ARG A 64 4.51 -10.65 12.91
C ARG A 64 4.67 -12.17 12.89
N PHE A 65 4.90 -12.76 11.73
CA PHE A 65 4.90 -14.23 11.56
C PHE A 65 6.19 -14.71 10.92
N LYS A 66 6.58 -15.92 11.32
CA LYS A 66 7.67 -16.69 10.73
C LYS A 66 7.12 -17.97 10.12
N SER A 67 7.38 -18.20 8.85
CA SER A 67 6.94 -19.40 8.14
C SER A 67 7.63 -20.66 8.68
N ILE A 68 6.82 -21.70 8.89
CA ILE A 68 7.27 -23.08 9.16
C ILE A 68 6.82 -23.93 7.97
N ASP A 69 7.72 -24.74 7.45
CA ASP A 69 7.46 -25.57 6.27
C ASP A 69 6.33 -26.57 6.50
N ALA A 70 5.31 -26.52 5.64
CA ALA A 70 4.16 -27.41 5.61
C ALA A 70 3.92 -28.03 4.22
N ALA A 71 4.85 -27.85 3.27
CA ALA A 71 4.62 -28.19 1.85
C ALA A 71 4.28 -29.67 1.60
N ALA A 72 4.75 -30.59 2.44
CA ALA A 72 4.48 -32.03 2.32
C ALA A 72 3.19 -32.49 3.03
N SER A 73 2.40 -31.56 3.61
CA SER A 73 1.23 -31.89 4.42
C SER A 73 -0.04 -31.92 3.56
N ALA A 74 -0.71 -33.08 3.48
CA ALA A 74 -1.97 -33.24 2.76
C ALA A 74 -3.17 -33.02 3.71
N LEU A 75 -3.26 -31.83 4.32
CA LEU A 75 -4.27 -31.48 5.31
C LEU A 75 -5.30 -30.50 4.73
N ASP A 76 -6.54 -30.63 5.16
CA ASP A 76 -7.63 -29.71 4.88
C ASP A 76 -8.33 -29.26 6.18
N GLU A 77 -9.36 -28.45 6.08
CA GLU A 77 -10.11 -27.90 7.21
C GLU A 77 -10.87 -28.95 8.03
N THR A 78 -11.01 -30.19 7.51
CA THR A 78 -11.71 -31.30 8.18
C THR A 78 -10.73 -32.33 8.74
N SER A 79 -9.45 -32.20 8.46
CA SER A 79 -8.44 -33.16 8.85
C SER A 79 -8.26 -33.22 10.37
N ARG A 80 -8.02 -34.41 10.90
CA ARG A 80 -7.59 -34.58 12.29
C ARG A 80 -6.12 -34.14 12.42
N ILE A 81 -5.87 -33.17 13.29
CA ILE A 81 -4.53 -32.60 13.47
C ILE A 81 -3.74 -33.34 14.54
N ASP A 82 -2.53 -33.76 14.22
CA ASP A 82 -1.53 -34.18 15.19
C ASP A 82 -0.76 -32.94 15.71
N PHE A 83 -1.26 -32.33 16.77
CA PHE A 83 -0.64 -31.15 17.35
C PHE A 83 0.77 -31.39 17.88
N ALA A 84 1.10 -32.61 18.35
CA ALA A 84 2.43 -32.95 18.82
C ALA A 84 3.46 -32.90 17.69
N GLN A 85 3.08 -33.36 16.50
CA GLN A 85 3.91 -33.27 15.30
C GLN A 85 4.21 -31.81 14.91
N TRP A 86 3.21 -30.93 14.93
CA TRP A 86 3.40 -29.52 14.57
C TRP A 86 4.24 -28.76 15.59
N ARG A 87 4.02 -29.01 16.89
CA ARG A 87 4.90 -28.47 17.95
C ARG A 87 6.35 -28.91 17.77
N SER A 88 6.58 -30.19 17.43
CA SER A 88 7.95 -30.69 17.21
C SER A 88 8.66 -30.06 16.01
N ARG A 89 7.88 -29.56 15.03
CA ARG A 89 8.38 -28.75 13.90
C ARG A 89 8.57 -27.28 14.25
N GLY A 90 8.17 -26.85 15.44
CA GLY A 90 8.27 -25.47 15.90
C GLY A 90 7.16 -24.56 15.39
N ALA A 91 5.99 -25.10 14.98
CA ALA A 91 4.83 -24.31 14.58
C ALA A 91 3.89 -24.12 15.79
N ASP A 92 3.70 -22.86 16.19
CA ASP A 92 2.76 -22.50 17.24
C ASP A 92 1.31 -22.42 16.70
N ALA A 93 1.16 -22.09 15.43
CA ALA A 93 -0.10 -22.09 14.72
C ALA A 93 -0.03 -22.87 13.41
N LEU A 94 -1.16 -23.46 13.01
CA LEU A 94 -1.31 -24.16 11.73
C LEU A 94 -2.55 -23.69 11.00
N VAL A 95 -2.45 -23.47 9.70
CA VAL A 95 -3.57 -23.21 8.81
C VAL A 95 -3.72 -24.38 7.84
N THR A 96 -4.94 -24.90 7.77
CA THR A 96 -5.33 -25.95 6.81
C THR A 96 -6.51 -25.46 5.99
N GLY A 97 -6.68 -25.97 4.76
CA GLY A 97 -7.79 -25.53 3.94
C GLY A 97 -7.99 -26.33 2.67
N SER A 98 -9.09 -26.04 1.99
CA SER A 98 -9.43 -26.62 0.70
C SER A 98 -10.01 -25.57 -0.25
N VAL A 99 -9.94 -25.88 -1.53
CA VAL A 99 -10.61 -25.12 -2.58
C VAL A 99 -11.24 -26.09 -3.57
N THR A 100 -12.54 -25.90 -3.83
CA THR A 100 -13.33 -26.76 -4.70
C THR A 100 -14.05 -25.92 -5.74
N ARG A 101 -13.93 -26.29 -7.01
CA ARG A 101 -14.72 -25.66 -8.08
C ARG A 101 -16.15 -26.16 -8.05
N LEU A 102 -17.10 -25.24 -7.98
CA LEU A 102 -18.53 -25.51 -7.99
C LEU A 102 -19.07 -25.69 -9.42
N ALA A 103 -20.28 -26.26 -9.52
CA ALA A 103 -20.93 -26.52 -10.82
C ALA A 103 -21.21 -25.22 -11.61
N ASP A 104 -21.40 -24.09 -10.94
CA ASP A 104 -21.61 -22.76 -11.55
C ASP A 104 -20.30 -22.05 -11.93
N GLY A 105 -19.15 -22.71 -11.77
CA GLY A 105 -17.83 -22.19 -12.12
C GLY A 105 -17.15 -21.33 -11.03
N ARG A 106 -17.86 -21.01 -9.94
CA ARG A 106 -17.25 -20.37 -8.75
C ARG A 106 -16.39 -21.36 -7.97
N TYR A 107 -15.71 -20.86 -6.95
CA TYR A 107 -14.85 -21.64 -6.07
C TYR A 107 -15.33 -21.50 -4.62
N ASP A 108 -15.47 -22.62 -3.93
CA ASP A 108 -15.66 -22.69 -2.49
C ASP A 108 -14.27 -22.85 -1.83
N VAL A 109 -13.84 -21.80 -1.15
CA VAL A 109 -12.55 -21.73 -0.44
C VAL A 109 -12.83 -21.81 1.04
N ARG A 110 -12.26 -22.81 1.71
CA ARG A 110 -12.41 -23.04 3.14
C ARG A 110 -11.07 -23.12 3.82
N PHE A 111 -10.98 -22.60 5.03
CA PHE A 111 -9.78 -22.75 5.86
C PHE A 111 -10.13 -22.84 7.33
N ARG A 112 -9.20 -23.34 8.10
CA ARG A 112 -9.26 -23.43 9.55
C ARG A 112 -7.91 -23.11 10.16
N LEU A 113 -7.94 -22.36 11.27
CA LEU A 113 -6.78 -22.00 12.08
C LEU A 113 -6.76 -22.88 13.33
N TRP A 114 -5.59 -23.39 13.65
CA TRP A 114 -5.34 -24.25 14.79
C TRP A 114 -4.24 -23.65 15.66
N ASP A 115 -4.44 -23.66 16.97
CA ASP A 115 -3.40 -23.39 17.95
C ASP A 115 -2.72 -24.73 18.26
N SER A 116 -1.47 -24.90 17.80
CA SER A 116 -0.70 -26.12 17.97
C SER A 116 -0.20 -26.28 19.41
N VAL A 117 -0.04 -25.18 20.15
CA VAL A 117 0.44 -25.17 21.54
C VAL A 117 -0.66 -25.61 22.47
N ALA A 118 -1.85 -24.96 22.40
CA ALA A 118 -3.00 -25.29 23.19
C ALA A 118 -3.74 -26.56 22.71
N GLY A 119 -3.48 -27.00 21.46
CA GLY A 119 -4.17 -28.13 20.87
C GLY A 119 -5.64 -27.83 20.55
N GLN A 120 -5.96 -26.60 20.13
CA GLN A 120 -7.33 -26.10 19.99
C GLN A 120 -7.60 -25.58 18.59
N ASP A 121 -8.87 -25.70 18.19
CA ASP A 121 -9.44 -25.04 17.02
C ASP A 121 -9.72 -23.57 17.34
N GLN A 122 -9.15 -22.65 16.55
CA GLN A 122 -9.33 -21.21 16.64
C GLN A 122 -10.40 -20.70 15.65
N GLY A 123 -11.09 -21.62 14.96
CA GLY A 123 -12.11 -21.31 13.97
C GLY A 123 -11.56 -21.19 12.55
N GLY A 124 -12.43 -20.80 11.65
CA GLY A 124 -12.15 -20.66 10.23
C GLY A 124 -13.29 -19.97 9.50
N GLN A 125 -13.15 -19.83 8.19
CA GLN A 125 -14.18 -19.25 7.34
C GLN A 125 -14.31 -20.01 6.02
N ALA A 126 -15.38 -19.73 5.30
CA ALA A 126 -15.62 -20.21 3.95
C ALA A 126 -16.05 -19.03 3.06
N TYR A 127 -15.53 -19.01 1.82
CA TYR A 127 -15.86 -17.99 0.83
C TYR A 127 -16.25 -18.66 -0.48
N VAL A 128 -17.37 -18.25 -1.07
CA VAL A 128 -17.74 -18.66 -2.42
C VAL A 128 -17.49 -17.49 -3.36
N VAL A 129 -16.49 -17.64 -4.22
CA VAL A 129 -15.97 -16.53 -5.04
C VAL A 129 -15.76 -16.95 -6.51
N PRO A 130 -15.86 -16.02 -7.48
CA PRO A 130 -15.41 -16.26 -8.84
C PRO A 130 -13.88 -16.44 -8.89
N ALA A 131 -13.37 -16.98 -10.01
CA ALA A 131 -11.94 -17.19 -10.20
C ALA A 131 -11.10 -15.91 -10.06
N SER A 132 -11.64 -14.75 -10.47
CA SER A 132 -11.01 -13.43 -10.34
C SER A 132 -10.73 -13.04 -8.89
N ASP A 133 -11.51 -13.55 -7.93
CA ASP A 133 -11.48 -13.13 -6.53
C ASP A 133 -10.81 -14.16 -5.61
N LEU A 134 -10.16 -15.18 -6.18
CA LEU A 134 -9.41 -16.18 -5.41
C LEU A 134 -8.27 -15.55 -4.59
N ARG A 135 -7.56 -14.56 -5.15
CA ARG A 135 -6.54 -13.81 -4.38
C ARG A 135 -7.17 -13.05 -3.23
N LEU A 136 -8.27 -12.35 -3.48
CA LEU A 136 -9.01 -11.64 -2.43
C LEU A 136 -9.47 -12.58 -1.31
N ALA A 137 -9.90 -13.80 -1.63
CA ALA A 137 -10.24 -14.81 -0.63
C ALA A 137 -9.03 -15.21 0.23
N ALA A 138 -7.83 -15.35 -0.37
CA ALA A 138 -6.59 -15.61 0.36
C ALA A 138 -6.21 -14.44 1.27
N HIS A 139 -6.30 -13.19 0.79
CA HIS A 139 -6.05 -11.99 1.58
C HIS A 139 -7.03 -11.85 2.75
N LYS A 140 -8.34 -12.15 2.55
CA LYS A 140 -9.32 -12.17 3.64
C LYS A 140 -9.04 -13.27 4.66
N ALA A 141 -8.55 -14.43 4.22
CA ALA A 141 -8.11 -15.48 5.13
C ALA A 141 -6.89 -15.03 5.95
N ALA A 142 -5.93 -14.35 5.32
CA ALA A 142 -4.79 -13.75 6.01
C ALA A 142 -5.23 -12.68 7.02
N ASP A 143 -6.18 -11.79 6.67
CA ASP A 143 -6.76 -10.80 7.59
C ASP A 143 -7.38 -11.47 8.81
N TYR A 144 -8.20 -12.51 8.61
CA TYR A 144 -8.82 -13.26 9.71
C TYR A 144 -7.78 -13.89 10.65
N ILE A 145 -6.76 -14.54 10.08
CA ILE A 145 -5.69 -15.19 10.84
C ILE A 145 -4.87 -14.16 11.60
N TYR A 146 -4.51 -13.05 10.95
CA TYR A 146 -3.79 -11.94 11.56
C TYR A 146 -4.57 -11.40 12.76
N GLU A 147 -5.85 -11.11 12.59
CA GLU A 147 -6.69 -10.56 13.66
C GLU A 147 -6.86 -11.54 14.82
N LYS A 148 -7.08 -12.84 14.54
CA LYS A 148 -7.20 -13.86 15.57
C LYS A 148 -5.95 -14.02 16.42
N LEU A 149 -4.78 -13.93 15.82
CA LEU A 149 -3.50 -14.17 16.49
C LEU A 149 -2.86 -12.92 17.08
N THR A 150 -3.23 -11.73 16.60
CA THR A 150 -2.63 -10.46 17.07
C THR A 150 -3.61 -9.54 17.79
N GLY A 151 -4.92 -9.77 17.64
CA GLY A 151 -5.97 -8.87 18.13
C GLY A 151 -6.14 -7.59 17.31
N GLU A 152 -5.40 -7.44 16.21
CA GLU A 152 -5.42 -6.26 15.34
C GLU A 152 -6.01 -6.61 13.98
N ARG A 153 -6.77 -5.70 13.38
CA ARG A 153 -7.35 -5.92 12.06
C ARG A 153 -6.26 -6.04 10.99
N GLY A 154 -6.35 -7.08 10.14
CA GLY A 154 -5.47 -7.27 8.98
C GLY A 154 -5.74 -6.24 7.89
N VAL A 155 -4.75 -6.02 6.99
CA VAL A 155 -4.83 -5.02 5.91
C VAL A 155 -4.62 -5.65 4.52
N PHE A 156 -4.55 -6.96 4.44
CA PHE A 156 -4.15 -7.66 3.22
C PHE A 156 -5.22 -7.61 2.14
N SER A 157 -6.51 -7.52 2.52
CA SER A 157 -7.63 -7.34 1.58
C SER A 157 -7.91 -5.87 1.22
N THR A 158 -7.05 -4.93 1.63
CA THR A 158 -7.13 -3.52 1.22
C THR A 158 -6.48 -3.28 -0.15
N ARG A 159 -6.43 -2.04 -0.62
CA ARG A 159 -5.90 -1.69 -1.94
C ARG A 159 -4.86 -0.59 -1.85
N ILE A 160 -3.97 -0.55 -2.84
CA ILE A 160 -3.01 0.53 -3.04
C ILE A 160 -3.29 1.18 -4.38
N ALA A 161 -3.37 2.52 -4.42
CA ALA A 161 -3.33 3.31 -5.64
C ALA A 161 -1.91 3.79 -5.90
N TYR A 162 -1.48 3.85 -7.14
CA TYR A 162 -0.18 4.40 -7.52
C TYR A 162 -0.18 4.85 -8.98
N VAL A 163 0.78 5.68 -9.35
CA VAL A 163 1.01 6.09 -10.73
C VAL A 163 2.12 5.24 -11.35
N GLY A 164 1.85 4.70 -12.52
CA GLY A 164 2.83 3.99 -13.33
C GLY A 164 3.01 4.66 -14.68
N GLN A 165 4.27 4.89 -15.12
CA GLN A 165 4.56 5.41 -16.44
C GLN A 165 5.26 4.35 -17.29
N THR A 166 4.78 4.15 -18.54
CA THR A 166 5.43 3.30 -19.53
C THR A 166 5.55 4.08 -20.83
N GLY A 167 6.77 4.44 -21.19
CA GLY A 167 7.01 5.32 -22.32
C GLY A 167 6.36 6.69 -22.13
N ARG A 168 5.39 7.03 -22.98
CA ARG A 168 4.64 8.30 -22.90
C ARG A 168 3.25 8.15 -22.25
N GLN A 169 2.93 6.99 -21.73
CA GLN A 169 1.61 6.72 -21.16
C GLN A 169 1.71 6.65 -19.62
N PHE A 170 0.87 7.43 -18.96
CA PHE A 170 0.65 7.42 -17.53
C PHE A 170 -0.61 6.62 -17.21
N ASN A 171 -0.56 5.82 -16.16
CA ASN A 171 -1.70 5.06 -15.65
C ASN A 171 -1.86 5.31 -14.16
N LEU A 172 -3.09 5.57 -13.74
CA LEU A 172 -3.50 5.46 -12.36
C LEU A 172 -3.90 4.02 -12.11
N TRP A 173 -3.08 3.29 -11.37
CA TRP A 173 -3.30 1.90 -11.02
C TRP A 173 -3.98 1.76 -9.67
N VAL A 174 -4.84 0.76 -9.54
CA VAL A 174 -5.37 0.26 -8.26
C VAL A 174 -5.03 -1.21 -8.19
N ALA A 175 -4.27 -1.61 -7.17
CA ALA A 175 -3.79 -2.97 -6.96
C ALA A 175 -4.23 -3.53 -5.61
N ASP A 176 -4.12 -4.84 -5.42
CA ASP A 176 -4.19 -5.47 -4.09
C ASP A 176 -3.05 -4.94 -3.20
N ALA A 177 -3.15 -5.13 -1.89
CA ALA A 177 -2.17 -4.62 -0.93
C ALA A 177 -0.74 -5.20 -1.10
N ASP A 178 -0.58 -6.26 -1.89
CA ASP A 178 0.71 -6.82 -2.28
C ASP A 178 1.19 -6.32 -3.66
N GLY A 179 0.45 -5.40 -4.27
CA GLY A 179 0.75 -4.81 -5.57
C GLY A 179 0.33 -5.65 -6.78
N GLU A 180 -0.13 -6.87 -6.56
CA GLU A 180 -0.64 -7.74 -7.62
C GLU A 180 -2.04 -7.30 -8.08
N ASN A 181 -2.57 -7.96 -9.11
CA ASN A 181 -3.91 -7.72 -9.66
C ASN A 181 -4.18 -6.24 -10.00
N ALA A 182 -3.13 -5.48 -10.36
CA ALA A 182 -3.25 -4.06 -10.67
C ALA A 182 -4.16 -3.83 -11.88
N GLN A 183 -5.19 -3.02 -11.70
CA GLN A 183 -6.16 -2.60 -12.71
C GLN A 183 -5.99 -1.10 -12.98
N SER A 184 -6.05 -0.71 -14.26
CA SER A 184 -5.96 0.69 -14.65
C SER A 184 -7.30 1.38 -14.39
N ALA A 185 -7.32 2.30 -13.41
CA ALA A 185 -8.45 3.18 -13.19
C ALA A 185 -8.51 4.30 -14.24
N LEU A 186 -7.33 4.76 -14.71
CA LEU A 186 -7.22 5.77 -15.75
C LEU A 186 -5.92 5.56 -16.53
N ALA A 187 -5.97 5.72 -17.84
CA ALA A 187 -4.82 5.82 -18.73
C ALA A 187 -4.83 7.19 -19.45
N SER A 188 -3.69 7.87 -19.50
CA SER A 188 -3.56 9.21 -20.07
C SER A 188 -2.21 9.37 -20.78
N PRO A 189 -2.14 10.08 -21.92
CA PRO A 189 -0.87 10.50 -22.52
C PRO A 189 -0.22 11.66 -21.76
N GLU A 190 -0.97 12.34 -20.89
CA GLU A 190 -0.52 13.45 -20.06
C GLU A 190 -0.29 12.98 -18.62
N PRO A 191 0.60 13.62 -17.87
CA PRO A 191 0.91 13.24 -16.49
C PRO A 191 -0.32 13.14 -15.58
N ILE A 192 -0.30 12.13 -14.74
CA ILE A 192 -1.19 11.95 -13.58
C ILE A 192 -0.26 11.91 -12.36
N ILE A 193 -0.59 12.66 -11.31
CA ILE A 193 0.17 12.70 -10.06
C ILE A 193 -0.74 12.80 -8.84
N SER A 194 -0.18 12.56 -7.66
CA SER A 194 -0.77 12.76 -6.34
C SER A 194 -2.13 12.08 -6.18
N PRO A 195 -2.26 10.77 -6.40
CA PRO A 195 -3.47 10.06 -6.07
C PRO A 195 -3.71 10.08 -4.56
N ALA A 196 -4.97 10.24 -4.15
CA ALA A 196 -5.38 10.23 -2.75
C ALA A 196 -6.71 9.51 -2.59
N TRP A 197 -6.75 8.46 -1.78
CA TRP A 197 -7.97 7.73 -1.49
C TRP A 197 -8.96 8.54 -0.68
N ALA A 198 -10.22 8.51 -1.09
CA ALA A 198 -11.30 8.94 -0.22
C ALA A 198 -11.45 7.97 0.96
N PRO A 199 -11.84 8.45 2.15
CA PRO A 199 -11.98 7.60 3.34
C PRO A 199 -12.99 6.46 3.21
N ASP A 200 -13.91 6.54 2.23
CA ASP A 200 -14.87 5.47 1.94
C ASP A 200 -14.32 4.34 1.06
N GLY A 201 -13.10 4.49 0.52
CA GLY A 201 -12.44 3.52 -0.37
C GLY A 201 -13.11 3.37 -1.75
N ARG A 202 -14.02 4.27 -2.14
CA ARG A 202 -14.77 4.21 -3.40
C ARG A 202 -14.25 5.15 -4.47
N SER A 203 -13.59 6.22 -4.06
CA SER A 203 -13.11 7.28 -4.95
C SER A 203 -11.64 7.59 -4.73
N LEU A 204 -11.00 8.11 -5.78
CA LEU A 204 -9.66 8.69 -5.76
C LEU A 204 -9.73 10.15 -6.20
N ALA A 205 -9.08 11.03 -5.45
CA ALA A 205 -8.68 12.33 -5.97
C ALA A 205 -7.30 12.22 -6.61
N TYR A 206 -7.03 12.96 -7.66
CA TYR A 206 -5.70 13.00 -8.29
C TYR A 206 -5.56 14.28 -9.15
N VAL A 207 -4.33 14.60 -9.48
CA VAL A 207 -3.99 15.68 -10.41
C VAL A 207 -3.84 15.15 -11.82
N SER A 208 -4.43 15.81 -12.79
CA SER A 208 -4.28 15.50 -14.21
C SER A 208 -3.81 16.73 -15.00
N PHE A 209 -2.94 16.48 -15.97
CA PHE A 209 -2.44 17.52 -16.88
C PHE A 209 -3.14 17.50 -18.27
N GLU A 210 -4.23 16.73 -18.42
CA GLU A 210 -5.00 16.65 -19.68
C GLU A 210 -5.43 18.01 -20.23
N SER A 211 -5.67 18.99 -19.37
CA SER A 211 -6.02 20.37 -19.75
C SER A 211 -4.81 21.30 -19.96
N ARG A 212 -3.60 20.72 -20.13
CA ARG A 212 -2.31 21.42 -20.28
C ARG A 212 -1.90 22.27 -19.06
N LYS A 213 -2.58 22.09 -17.96
CA LYS A 213 -2.23 22.62 -16.63
C LYS A 213 -2.71 21.62 -15.57
N PRO A 214 -2.11 21.62 -14.37
CA PRO A 214 -2.55 20.73 -13.30
C PRO A 214 -3.96 21.13 -12.82
N VAL A 215 -4.87 20.16 -12.84
CA VAL A 215 -6.25 20.27 -12.33
C VAL A 215 -6.57 19.03 -11.50
N VAL A 216 -7.48 19.15 -10.53
CA VAL A 216 -7.85 18.05 -9.64
C VAL A 216 -9.16 17.43 -10.05
N TYR A 217 -9.17 16.12 -10.18
CA TYR A 217 -10.36 15.30 -10.39
C TYR A 217 -10.68 14.46 -9.15
N VAL A 218 -11.95 14.14 -8.97
CA VAL A 218 -12.43 13.03 -8.13
C VAL A 218 -13.00 11.97 -9.05
N HIS A 219 -12.53 10.74 -8.91
CA HIS A 219 -12.85 9.59 -9.77
C HIS A 219 -13.53 8.50 -8.95
N GLU A 220 -14.78 8.17 -9.24
CA GLU A 220 -15.52 7.07 -8.66
C GLU A 220 -15.14 5.77 -9.37
N LEU A 221 -14.50 4.85 -8.66
CA LEU A 221 -13.87 3.66 -9.26
C LEU A 221 -14.87 2.66 -9.83
N SER A 222 -16.03 2.50 -9.20
CA SER A 222 -17.05 1.52 -9.63
C SER A 222 -17.72 1.89 -10.94
N SER A 223 -17.95 3.20 -11.17
CA SER A 223 -18.63 3.70 -12.37
C SER A 223 -17.67 4.25 -13.43
N GLY A 224 -16.40 4.46 -13.07
CA GLY A 224 -15.43 5.16 -13.91
C GLY A 224 -15.72 6.65 -14.09
N ARG A 225 -16.71 7.19 -13.38
CA ARG A 225 -17.12 8.60 -13.51
C ARG A 225 -16.09 9.52 -12.88
N ARG A 226 -15.64 10.50 -13.66
CA ARG A 226 -14.69 11.53 -13.25
C ARG A 226 -15.40 12.87 -13.12
N ARG A 227 -15.15 13.57 -12.02
CA ARG A 227 -15.66 14.91 -11.80
C ARG A 227 -14.49 15.86 -11.57
N LEU A 228 -14.45 16.94 -12.33
CA LEU A 228 -13.50 18.03 -12.15
C LEU A 228 -13.80 18.74 -10.83
N LEU A 229 -12.89 18.68 -9.86
CA LEU A 229 -13.04 19.28 -8.55
C LEU A 229 -12.46 20.70 -8.52
N ALA A 230 -11.22 20.86 -9.02
CA ALA A 230 -10.53 22.15 -8.99
C ALA A 230 -9.85 22.44 -10.33
N ASN A 231 -10.21 23.60 -10.90
CA ASN A 231 -9.64 24.15 -12.14
C ASN A 231 -9.51 25.68 -11.99
N PHE A 232 -8.96 26.12 -10.87
CA PHE A 232 -8.76 27.55 -10.61
C PHE A 232 -7.56 28.07 -11.39
N ARG A 233 -7.39 29.38 -11.44
CA ARG A 233 -6.24 30.04 -12.05
C ARG A 233 -4.94 29.48 -11.43
N GLY A 234 -3.93 29.24 -12.25
CA GLY A 234 -2.65 28.70 -11.82
C GLY A 234 -2.67 27.19 -11.59
N SER A 235 -1.81 26.71 -10.72
CA SER A 235 -1.69 25.30 -10.35
C SER A 235 -2.76 24.87 -9.36
N ASN A 236 -3.26 23.64 -9.53
CA ASN A 236 -4.20 22.97 -8.63
C ASN A 236 -3.62 21.57 -8.36
N SER A 237 -3.09 21.32 -7.18
CA SER A 237 -2.30 20.10 -6.91
C SER A 237 -2.43 19.59 -5.48
N ALA A 238 -1.78 18.47 -5.21
CA ALA A 238 -1.63 17.81 -3.90
C ALA A 238 -2.97 17.68 -3.14
N PRO A 239 -3.97 16.99 -3.71
CA PRO A 239 -5.23 16.77 -3.02
C PRO A 239 -5.01 15.84 -1.82
N ALA A 240 -5.62 16.18 -0.67
CA ALA A 240 -5.66 15.32 0.50
C ALA A 240 -7.06 15.33 1.10
N TRP A 241 -7.63 14.17 1.36
CA TRP A 241 -8.95 14.06 1.95
C TRP A 241 -8.93 14.29 3.46
N ALA A 242 -9.87 15.04 3.95
CA ALA A 242 -10.18 15.06 5.37
C ALA A 242 -10.85 13.73 5.78
N PRO A 243 -10.69 13.29 7.05
CA PRO A 243 -11.29 12.04 7.53
C PRO A 243 -12.82 11.99 7.43
N ASP A 244 -13.47 13.15 7.35
CA ASP A 244 -14.92 13.27 7.19
C ASP A 244 -15.44 12.88 5.80
N GLY A 245 -14.54 12.72 4.81
CA GLY A 245 -14.87 12.43 3.41
C GLY A 245 -15.62 13.55 2.69
N ARG A 246 -15.75 14.74 3.30
CA ARG A 246 -16.51 15.89 2.77
C ARG A 246 -15.63 17.05 2.36
N THR A 247 -14.42 17.10 2.89
CA THR A 247 -13.47 18.19 2.68
C THR A 247 -12.19 17.65 2.05
N LEU A 248 -11.60 18.40 1.12
CA LEU A 248 -10.24 18.18 0.63
C LEU A 248 -9.37 19.40 0.93
N ALA A 249 -8.13 19.17 1.27
CA ALA A 249 -7.08 20.17 1.18
C ALA A 249 -6.46 20.12 -0.22
N LEU A 250 -6.15 21.28 -0.77
CA LEU A 250 -5.51 21.44 -2.09
C LEU A 250 -4.39 22.47 -1.97
N THR A 251 -3.35 22.30 -2.78
CA THR A 251 -2.36 23.36 -3.02
C THR A 251 -2.79 24.16 -4.25
N LEU A 252 -3.06 25.45 -4.09
CA LEU A 252 -3.43 26.35 -5.19
C LEU A 252 -2.47 27.55 -5.28
N THR A 253 -2.19 27.99 -6.52
CA THR A 253 -1.41 29.21 -6.79
C THR A 253 -2.29 30.36 -7.32
N ARG A 254 -3.61 30.28 -7.13
CA ARG A 254 -4.59 31.24 -7.70
C ARG A 254 -4.37 32.70 -7.24
N ASP A 255 -3.87 32.88 -6.03
CA ASP A 255 -3.67 34.17 -5.40
C ASP A 255 -2.18 34.52 -5.20
N GLY A 256 -1.29 33.94 -6.00
CA GLY A 256 0.17 34.14 -5.96
C GLY A 256 0.93 32.84 -5.69
N ASN A 257 1.69 32.78 -4.58
CA ASN A 257 2.45 31.59 -4.20
C ASN A 257 1.53 30.41 -3.86
N SER A 258 2.12 29.19 -3.85
CA SER A 258 1.44 27.97 -3.42
C SER A 258 0.97 28.09 -1.98
N GLN A 259 -0.33 27.90 -1.76
CA GLN A 259 -0.94 27.94 -0.44
C GLN A 259 -1.94 26.80 -0.31
N ILE A 260 -2.23 26.42 0.94
CA ILE A 260 -3.22 25.38 1.24
C ILE A 260 -4.62 26.01 1.26
N TYR A 261 -5.53 25.36 0.56
CA TYR A 261 -6.96 25.71 0.52
C TYR A 261 -7.79 24.48 0.89
N LEU A 262 -8.96 24.72 1.47
CA LEU A 262 -9.97 23.71 1.77
C LEU A 262 -11.15 23.88 0.84
N ILE A 263 -11.64 22.78 0.27
CA ILE A 263 -12.79 22.75 -0.64
C ILE A 263 -13.75 21.63 -0.26
N ASP A 264 -15.06 21.85 -0.44
CA ASP A 264 -16.05 20.77 -0.31
C ASP A 264 -15.79 19.70 -1.39
N ALA A 265 -15.87 18.42 -1.02
CA ALA A 265 -15.66 17.31 -1.94
C ALA A 265 -16.60 17.33 -3.15
N ARG A 266 -17.74 18.01 -3.07
CA ARG A 266 -18.67 18.21 -4.19
C ARG A 266 -18.28 19.35 -5.12
N GLY A 267 -17.29 20.18 -4.74
CA GLY A 267 -16.82 21.36 -5.45
C GLY A 267 -17.31 22.64 -4.81
N GLY A 268 -17.08 23.75 -5.48
CA GLY A 268 -17.44 25.08 -5.00
C GLY A 268 -16.23 26.00 -4.82
N GLU A 269 -16.39 27.09 -4.09
CA GLU A 269 -15.33 28.07 -3.86
C GLU A 269 -14.39 27.57 -2.73
N PRO A 270 -13.07 27.48 -2.96
CA PRO A 270 -12.14 27.03 -1.94
C PRO A 270 -11.85 28.13 -0.93
N ARG A 271 -11.80 27.78 0.34
CA ARG A 271 -11.38 28.64 1.44
C ARG A 271 -9.86 28.55 1.64
N ARG A 272 -9.17 29.67 1.50
CA ARG A 272 -7.73 29.72 1.79
C ARG A 272 -7.48 29.47 3.27
N LEU A 273 -6.55 28.55 3.58
CA LEU A 273 -6.18 28.19 4.95
C LEU A 273 -4.86 28.86 5.36
N THR A 274 -3.80 28.68 4.57
CA THR A 274 -2.50 29.32 4.86
C THR A 274 -2.41 30.70 4.22
N GLN A 275 -1.74 31.62 4.93
CA GLN A 275 -1.55 33.01 4.50
C GLN A 275 -0.11 33.41 4.78
N SER A 276 0.80 32.97 3.92
CA SER A 276 2.23 33.27 4.04
C SER A 276 2.80 33.75 2.69
N SER A 277 3.99 34.33 2.72
CA SER A 277 4.79 34.59 1.51
C SER A 277 5.58 33.36 1.04
N ALA A 278 5.54 32.27 1.83
CA ALA A 278 6.24 31.01 1.56
C ALA A 278 5.44 30.12 0.59
N ILE A 279 6.08 29.03 0.17
CA ILE A 279 5.44 27.92 -0.55
C ILE A 279 4.90 26.94 0.49
N ASP A 280 3.57 26.81 0.58
CA ASP A 280 2.88 25.84 1.42
C ASP A 280 2.23 24.77 0.53
N THR A 281 2.58 23.48 0.72
CA THR A 281 2.17 22.36 -0.16
C THR A 281 2.06 21.04 0.60
N GLU A 282 1.66 19.96 -0.08
CA GLU A 282 1.63 18.57 0.42
C GLU A 282 0.96 18.45 1.78
N ALA A 283 -0.29 18.92 1.86
CA ALA A 283 -1.06 18.86 3.09
C ALA A 283 -1.56 17.44 3.39
N CYS A 284 -1.57 17.05 4.66
CA CYS A 284 -2.31 15.89 5.16
C CYS A 284 -3.05 16.23 6.45
N PHE A 285 -4.21 15.61 6.68
CA PHE A 285 -5.01 15.82 7.88
C PHE A 285 -4.57 14.90 9.02
N SER A 286 -4.72 15.39 10.26
CA SER A 286 -4.73 14.47 11.41
C SER A 286 -5.97 13.56 11.37
N PRO A 287 -5.89 12.33 11.95
CA PRO A 287 -7.01 11.38 11.93
C PRO A 287 -8.30 11.90 12.56
N ASP A 288 -8.21 12.85 13.51
CA ASP A 288 -9.35 13.52 14.13
C ASP A 288 -9.88 14.70 13.31
N GLY A 289 -9.23 15.04 12.18
CA GLY A 289 -9.61 16.14 11.31
C GLY A 289 -9.38 17.54 11.87
N ARG A 290 -8.71 17.68 13.03
CA ARG A 290 -8.55 18.99 13.70
C ARG A 290 -7.29 19.73 13.29
N GLN A 291 -6.25 19.02 12.91
CA GLN A 291 -4.97 19.58 12.48
C GLN A 291 -4.71 19.24 11.02
N ILE A 292 -3.94 20.09 10.38
CA ILE A 292 -3.36 19.84 9.07
C ILE A 292 -1.85 19.98 9.17
N TYR A 293 -1.13 19.01 8.61
CA TYR A 293 0.31 19.02 8.47
C TYR A 293 0.63 19.32 7.02
N PHE A 294 1.66 20.10 6.76
CA PHE A 294 2.01 20.52 5.41
C PHE A 294 3.49 20.90 5.31
N VAL A 295 4.00 20.90 4.10
CA VAL A 295 5.37 21.35 3.80
C VAL A 295 5.37 22.86 3.60
N SER A 296 6.36 23.55 4.20
CA SER A 296 6.56 24.98 4.02
C SER A 296 8.03 25.35 4.05
N ASP A 297 8.42 26.27 3.18
CA ASP A 297 9.78 26.87 3.14
C ASP A 297 9.88 28.19 3.94
N ARG A 298 8.90 28.52 4.78
CA ARG A 298 8.86 29.76 5.59
C ARG A 298 10.04 29.92 6.54
N GLY A 299 10.75 28.85 6.88
CA GLY A 299 11.97 28.81 7.67
C GLY A 299 13.25 28.81 6.84
N GLY A 300 13.17 29.04 5.51
CA GLY A 300 14.28 29.04 4.58
C GLY A 300 14.37 27.80 3.69
N THR A 301 14.16 26.60 4.24
CA THR A 301 14.15 25.33 3.49
C THR A 301 12.85 24.55 3.80
N PRO A 302 12.40 23.66 2.91
CA PRO A 302 11.20 22.87 3.12
C PRO A 302 11.23 22.06 4.41
N GLN A 303 10.27 22.29 5.26
CA GLN A 303 10.07 21.61 6.53
C GLN A 303 8.58 21.34 6.75
N ILE A 304 8.26 20.40 7.63
CA ILE A 304 6.89 20.08 7.97
C ILE A 304 6.42 20.99 9.09
N TYR A 305 5.27 21.59 8.89
CA TYR A 305 4.53 22.45 9.82
C TYR A 305 3.17 21.85 10.09
N ARG A 306 2.54 22.25 11.20
CA ARG A 306 1.14 21.93 11.51
C ARG A 306 0.38 23.19 11.88
N MET A 307 -0.94 23.18 11.67
CA MET A 307 -1.84 24.22 12.13
C MET A 307 -3.26 23.67 12.31
N PRO A 308 -4.14 24.35 13.09
CA PRO A 308 -5.54 23.98 13.16
C PRO A 308 -6.25 24.14 11.80
N VAL A 309 -7.15 23.20 11.46
CA VAL A 309 -7.99 23.27 10.23
C VAL A 309 -8.92 24.48 10.26
N SER A 310 -9.28 24.99 11.46
CA SER A 310 -10.03 26.23 11.63
C SER A 310 -9.24 27.49 11.26
N GLY A 311 -7.92 27.40 11.11
CA GLY A 311 -7.00 28.51 10.91
C GLY A 311 -6.21 28.84 12.18
N GLY A 312 -5.23 29.71 12.06
CA GLY A 312 -4.34 30.11 13.16
C GLY A 312 -2.87 30.10 12.78
N ALA A 313 -1.98 30.13 13.77
CA ALA A 313 -0.55 30.10 13.57
C ALA A 313 -0.08 28.70 13.16
N ALA A 314 0.89 28.64 12.23
CA ALA A 314 1.55 27.41 11.88
C ALA A 314 2.78 27.18 12.78
N GLU A 315 2.90 25.96 13.30
CA GLU A 315 4.00 25.53 14.14
C GLU A 315 4.90 24.56 13.39
N ARG A 316 6.22 24.73 13.48
CA ARG A 316 7.19 23.82 12.88
C ARG A 316 7.21 22.48 13.63
N VAL A 317 7.23 21.37 12.89
CA VAL A 317 7.24 20.01 13.45
C VAL A 317 8.60 19.34 13.26
N THR A 318 9.27 19.55 12.12
CA THR A 318 10.59 18.96 11.84
C THR A 318 11.71 19.96 12.04
N PHE A 319 12.75 19.58 12.77
CA PHE A 319 13.88 20.45 13.12
C PHE A 319 15.23 19.89 12.66
N ALA A 320 15.34 18.56 12.49
CA ALA A 320 16.54 17.90 12.00
C ALA A 320 16.51 17.79 10.47
N GLY A 321 17.68 17.91 9.83
CA GLY A 321 17.83 17.88 8.38
C GLY A 321 17.43 19.19 7.69
N ASP A 322 17.91 19.35 6.46
CA ASP A 322 17.73 20.59 5.69
C ASP A 322 16.49 20.56 4.78
N TYR A 323 15.86 19.40 4.63
CA TYR A 323 14.77 19.22 3.67
C TYR A 323 13.87 18.06 4.11
N ASN A 324 12.66 18.37 4.55
CA ASN A 324 11.66 17.40 5.01
C ASN A 324 10.34 17.64 4.31
N ILE A 325 9.81 16.60 3.62
CA ILE A 325 8.63 16.68 2.75
C ILE A 325 7.74 15.45 2.89
N SER A 326 6.60 15.46 2.22
CA SER A 326 5.65 14.33 2.07
C SER A 326 5.20 13.76 3.42
N PRO A 327 4.61 14.57 4.32
CA PRO A 327 4.12 14.08 5.59
C PRO A 327 2.91 13.14 5.39
N ALA A 328 2.92 12.02 6.11
CA ALA A 328 1.79 11.11 6.25
C ALA A 328 1.61 10.74 7.72
N LEU A 329 0.38 10.83 8.24
CA LEU A 329 0.11 10.51 9.64
C LEU A 329 -0.38 9.07 9.81
N SER A 330 0.05 8.44 10.91
CA SER A 330 -0.49 7.14 11.31
C SER A 330 -1.98 7.27 11.67
N PRO A 331 -2.80 6.22 11.45
CA PRO A 331 -4.25 6.26 11.76
C PRO A 331 -4.58 6.56 13.23
N ASP A 332 -3.66 6.29 14.15
CA ASP A 332 -3.80 6.63 15.58
C ASP A 332 -3.29 8.04 15.93
N GLY A 333 -2.73 8.78 14.95
CA GLY A 333 -2.21 10.13 15.11
C GLY A 333 -0.94 10.25 15.95
N ARG A 334 -0.28 9.14 16.30
CA ARG A 334 0.91 9.15 17.17
C ARG A 334 2.21 9.29 16.41
N SER A 335 2.22 8.91 15.13
CA SER A 335 3.43 8.91 14.33
C SER A 335 3.22 9.63 13.00
N MET A 336 4.30 10.17 12.46
CA MET A 336 4.35 10.80 11.15
C MET A 336 5.49 10.16 10.34
N ALA A 337 5.16 9.58 9.20
CA ALA A 337 6.14 9.22 8.18
C ALA A 337 6.42 10.44 7.30
N PHE A 338 7.64 10.61 6.84
CA PHE A 338 8.04 11.71 5.97
C PHE A 338 9.33 11.36 5.23
N ILE A 339 9.63 12.13 4.19
CA ILE A 339 10.87 12.01 3.43
C ILE A 339 11.83 13.11 3.85
N THR A 340 13.06 12.72 4.21
CA THR A 340 14.16 13.65 4.47
C THR A 340 15.22 13.53 3.38
N ARG A 341 15.87 14.66 3.03
CA ARG A 341 17.03 14.66 2.16
C ARG A 341 18.30 14.80 3.00
N THR A 342 19.21 13.83 2.88
CA THR A 342 20.51 13.84 3.55
C THR A 342 21.58 13.40 2.56
N GLY A 343 22.59 14.24 2.34
CA GLY A 343 23.67 13.94 1.40
C GLY A 343 23.21 13.73 -0.05
N GLY A 344 22.12 14.40 -0.47
CA GLY A 344 21.51 14.27 -1.79
C GLY A 344 20.57 13.06 -1.95
N ALA A 345 20.47 12.18 -0.96
CA ALA A 345 19.59 11.03 -0.96
C ALA A 345 18.28 11.34 -0.22
N PHE A 346 17.16 10.89 -0.78
CA PHE A 346 15.84 10.98 -0.17
C PHE A 346 15.54 9.68 0.57
N ARG A 347 15.19 9.76 1.87
CA ARG A 347 15.01 8.61 2.74
C ARG A 347 13.74 8.72 3.56
N LEU A 348 13.07 7.58 3.74
CA LEU A 348 11.90 7.46 4.58
C LEU A 348 12.29 7.50 6.06
N GLN A 349 11.63 8.37 6.81
CA GLN A 349 11.75 8.54 8.26
C GLN A 349 10.40 8.34 8.93
N LEU A 350 10.43 7.95 10.20
CA LEU A 350 9.27 7.90 11.08
C LEU A 350 9.56 8.75 12.32
N MET A 351 8.67 9.69 12.63
CA MET A 351 8.71 10.51 13.84
C MET A 351 7.60 10.07 14.81
N ASP A 352 7.93 9.82 16.05
CA ASP A 352 6.96 9.79 17.15
C ASP A 352 6.57 11.23 17.51
N LEU A 353 5.31 11.59 17.33
CA LEU A 353 4.84 12.96 17.52
C LEU A 353 4.76 13.40 18.99
N GLY A 354 4.76 12.45 19.93
CA GLY A 354 4.75 12.75 21.36
C GLY A 354 6.13 13.09 21.90
N SER A 355 7.15 12.34 21.49
CA SER A 355 8.54 12.52 21.96
C SER A 355 9.41 13.33 20.99
N GLY A 356 9.01 13.44 19.71
CA GLY A 356 9.84 14.00 18.64
C GLY A 356 10.98 13.08 18.17
N ALA A 357 11.04 11.83 18.66
CA ALA A 357 12.06 10.87 18.25
C ALA A 357 11.88 10.46 16.81
N VAL A 358 12.98 10.40 16.04
CA VAL A 358 12.99 10.05 14.62
C VAL A 358 13.76 8.76 14.39
N THR A 359 13.16 7.84 13.65
CA THR A 359 13.75 6.55 13.24
C THR A 359 13.86 6.48 11.72
N ALA A 360 15.03 6.09 11.20
CA ALA A 360 15.19 5.82 9.78
C ALA A 360 14.54 4.48 9.43
N LEU A 361 13.62 4.48 8.45
CA LEU A 361 12.96 3.27 7.98
C LEU A 361 13.55 2.71 6.70
N SER A 362 14.28 3.53 5.95
CA SER A 362 14.95 3.12 4.71
C SER A 362 16.40 3.54 4.71
N ASP A 363 17.18 2.81 3.94
CA ASP A 363 18.58 3.06 3.61
C ASP A 363 18.78 3.38 2.12
N GLY A 364 17.66 3.44 1.37
CA GLY A 364 17.61 3.81 -0.03
C GLY A 364 18.04 5.26 -0.30
N GLY A 365 18.03 5.66 -1.57
CA GLY A 365 18.51 6.97 -1.97
C GLY A 365 17.50 7.84 -2.72
N GLN A 366 16.34 7.30 -3.06
CA GLN A 366 15.29 7.98 -3.82
C GLN A 366 13.94 7.42 -3.39
N ASP A 367 13.58 7.67 -2.14
CA ASP A 367 12.29 7.29 -1.59
C ASP A 367 11.31 8.46 -1.68
N GLU A 368 10.03 8.17 -1.90
CA GLU A 368 9.00 9.19 -2.02
C GLU A 368 7.62 8.69 -1.55
N SER A 369 6.76 9.65 -1.21
CA SER A 369 5.32 9.48 -0.99
C SER A 369 4.95 8.33 -0.06
N PRO A 370 5.35 8.39 1.21
CA PRO A 370 4.95 7.38 2.19
C PRO A 370 3.44 7.47 2.46
N SER A 371 2.78 6.31 2.61
CA SER A 371 1.39 6.21 3.03
C SER A 371 1.20 5.04 4.00
N PHE A 372 0.50 5.26 5.11
CA PHE A 372 0.25 4.23 6.12
C PHE A 372 -0.83 3.25 5.68
N ALA A 373 -0.64 1.98 5.98
CA ALA A 373 -1.72 1.01 6.01
C ALA A 373 -2.78 1.40 7.05
N PRO A 374 -4.08 1.09 6.83
CA PRO A 374 -5.16 1.59 7.69
C PRO A 374 -5.15 1.03 9.13
N ASN A 375 -4.36 -0.03 9.42
CA ASN A 375 -4.09 -0.46 10.80
C ASN A 375 -2.85 0.21 11.42
N GLY A 376 -2.14 1.05 10.68
CA GLY A 376 -0.96 1.76 11.15
C GLY A 376 0.27 0.88 11.41
N ARG A 377 0.34 -0.34 10.86
CA ARG A 377 1.47 -1.26 11.11
C ARG A 377 2.47 -1.36 9.96
N LEU A 378 2.08 -0.94 8.80
CA LEU A 378 2.91 -0.92 7.59
C LEU A 378 2.86 0.46 6.95
N ILE A 379 3.90 0.79 6.22
CA ILE A 379 4.00 1.97 5.35
C ILE A 379 4.33 1.49 3.95
N VAL A 380 3.57 1.93 2.94
CA VAL A 380 3.94 1.82 1.53
C VAL A 380 4.67 3.09 1.10
N TYR A 381 5.65 2.96 0.23
CA TYR A 381 6.39 4.08 -0.38
C TYR A 381 6.94 3.67 -1.73
N ALA A 382 7.20 4.62 -2.60
CA ALA A 382 7.95 4.35 -3.81
C ALA A 382 9.45 4.54 -3.56
N SER A 383 10.28 3.71 -4.18
CA SER A 383 11.74 3.75 -4.01
C SER A 383 12.44 3.35 -5.30
N ARG A 384 13.56 3.99 -5.60
CA ARG A 384 14.39 3.62 -6.73
C ARG A 384 15.54 2.74 -6.28
N GLN A 385 15.48 1.47 -6.64
CA GLN A 385 16.47 0.47 -6.28
C GLN A 385 17.16 -0.10 -7.52
N GLY A 386 18.49 -0.03 -7.56
CA GLY A 386 19.26 -0.53 -8.70
C GLY A 386 18.85 0.10 -10.05
N GLY A 387 18.43 1.36 -10.04
CA GLY A 387 17.99 2.11 -11.21
C GLY A 387 16.56 1.81 -11.67
N ARG A 388 15.81 1.01 -10.90
CA ARG A 388 14.39 0.67 -11.17
C ARG A 388 13.51 1.15 -10.05
N ASP A 389 12.38 1.75 -10.41
CA ASP A 389 11.38 2.15 -9.44
C ASP A 389 10.58 0.94 -8.96
N ALA A 390 10.18 0.96 -7.71
CA ALA A 390 9.45 -0.12 -7.06
C ALA A 390 8.51 0.42 -5.99
N LEU A 391 7.38 -0.25 -5.82
CA LEU A 391 6.60 -0.14 -4.59
C LEU A 391 7.28 -0.96 -3.50
N MET A 392 7.46 -0.35 -2.35
CA MET A 392 8.04 -0.97 -1.17
C MET A 392 7.08 -0.86 0.00
N THR A 393 7.07 -1.86 0.87
CA THR A 393 6.48 -1.73 2.21
C THR A 393 7.54 -1.91 3.27
N THR A 394 7.31 -1.29 4.43
CA THR A 394 8.15 -1.48 5.60
C THR A 394 7.32 -1.53 6.88
N THR A 395 7.78 -2.26 7.88
CA THR A 395 7.28 -2.18 9.26
C THR A 395 7.76 -0.88 9.92
N LEU A 396 7.10 -0.46 11.02
CA LEU A 396 7.42 0.80 11.70
C LEU A 396 8.79 0.82 12.39
N ASP A 397 9.41 -0.34 12.58
CA ASP A 397 10.78 -0.47 13.07
C ASP A 397 11.83 -0.58 11.94
N GLY A 398 11.39 -0.55 10.67
CA GLY A 398 12.24 -0.63 9.48
C GLY A 398 12.90 -1.99 9.24
N LYS A 399 12.59 -3.02 10.04
CA LYS A 399 13.28 -4.32 9.98
C LYS A 399 12.78 -5.24 8.88
N ILE A 400 11.49 -5.18 8.57
CA ILE A 400 10.90 -5.98 7.49
C ILE A 400 10.58 -5.04 6.34
N LYS A 401 11.21 -5.27 5.21
CA LYS A 401 10.99 -4.55 3.96
C LYS A 401 10.56 -5.54 2.89
N ALA A 402 9.51 -5.23 2.16
CA ALA A 402 9.05 -6.06 1.07
C ALA A 402 8.91 -5.23 -0.20
N ARG A 403 9.40 -5.77 -1.31
CA ARG A 403 9.11 -5.24 -2.64
C ARG A 403 7.77 -5.79 -3.09
N LEU A 404 6.84 -4.90 -3.41
CA LEU A 404 5.55 -5.28 -3.96
C LEU A 404 5.63 -5.46 -5.47
N ALA A 405 4.68 -6.20 -6.02
CA ALA A 405 4.45 -6.21 -7.44
C ALA A 405 3.99 -4.80 -7.91
N GLY A 406 4.22 -4.49 -9.18
CA GLY A 406 3.78 -3.23 -9.74
C GLY A 406 3.84 -3.24 -11.25
N LYS A 407 2.89 -2.58 -11.90
CA LYS A 407 2.82 -2.38 -13.35
C LYS A 407 3.35 -1.00 -13.71
N GLY A 408 4.14 -0.93 -14.77
CA GLY A 408 4.74 0.30 -15.26
C GLY A 408 6.26 0.25 -15.23
N GLY A 409 6.91 1.12 -15.98
CA GLY A 409 8.38 1.26 -15.99
C GLY A 409 8.87 2.15 -14.84
N GLU A 410 8.23 3.31 -14.69
CA GLU A 410 8.41 4.20 -13.54
C GLU A 410 7.18 4.10 -12.65
N ILE A 411 7.38 3.84 -11.36
CA ILE A 411 6.32 3.67 -10.37
C ILE A 411 6.49 4.74 -9.31
N ARG A 412 5.42 5.52 -9.05
CA ARG A 412 5.48 6.69 -8.18
C ARG A 412 4.22 6.87 -7.35
N GLU A 413 4.34 7.65 -6.30
CA GLU A 413 3.27 8.25 -5.51
C GLU A 413 2.21 7.23 -5.07
N PRO A 414 2.59 6.16 -4.35
CA PRO A 414 1.62 5.24 -3.79
C PRO A 414 0.78 5.89 -2.69
N ASP A 415 -0.49 5.48 -2.63
CA ASP A 415 -1.38 5.80 -1.52
C ASP A 415 -2.13 4.53 -1.08
N TRP A 416 -2.08 4.22 0.22
CA TRP A 416 -2.73 3.05 0.78
C TRP A 416 -4.19 3.35 1.08
N GLY A 417 -5.09 2.58 0.50
CA GLY A 417 -6.53 2.75 0.69
C GLY A 417 -7.01 2.35 2.09
N PRO A 418 -8.18 2.85 2.48
CA PRO A 418 -8.79 2.54 3.76
C PRO A 418 -9.27 1.09 3.81
N PHE A 419 -9.68 0.64 4.99
CA PHE A 419 -10.44 -0.59 5.11
C PHE A 419 -11.70 -0.53 4.24
N LEU A 420 -11.91 -1.57 3.44
CA LEU A 420 -13.15 -1.68 2.69
C LEU A 420 -14.30 -1.93 3.69
N THR A 421 -15.30 -1.05 3.70
CA THR A 421 -16.54 -1.32 4.39
C THR A 421 -17.29 -2.41 3.62
N SER A 422 -17.71 -3.47 4.33
CA SER A 422 -18.61 -4.48 3.75
C SER A 422 -19.82 -3.76 3.15
N ALA A 423 -20.07 -4.00 1.84
CA ALA A 423 -21.27 -3.51 1.18
C ALA A 423 -22.50 -4.24 1.70
#